data_23136a94b5eff38ac5e28f9ae0c7c9e3
#
_entry.id   23136a94b5eff38ac5e28f9ae0c7c9e3
#
_cell.length_a   1.000
_cell.length_b   1.000
_cell.length_c   1.000
_cell.angle_alpha   90.00
_cell.angle_beta   90.00
_cell.angle_gamma   90.00
#
_symmetry.space_group_name_H-M   'P 1'
#
loop_
_entity.id
_entity.type
_entity.pdbx_description
1 polymer ?
#
loop_
_entity_poly.entity_id
_entity_poly.type
_entity_poly.pdbx_seq_one_letter_code
_entity_poly.pdbx_strand_id
1 'polypeptide(L)'
;MKYSYYPGCAQHGTAVDYRMSVKAVFSRLDIELEEIKNWNCCGALHVDDRTTRVALSARTLAAAKGLDIATPCNLCYSNLMRANTALVDGVLKNLVNEALVTKYDGNTKPKHLLEVVARDLGFTKLAPKVTKPLKIKAVPYYGCLLTRPENKFDSPENPKSLDNLIAALGAEPVRYYYKTKCCGGPILITDEELALDLARDLLVMAKDTGADCIVVTCPMCHLQLDAKQKAVESRFNIKIDMPIIYFTQLIGLAMGISPEELGLDKHLVSTDKLIAKAGK
;
A
#
# COMPACT_ATOMS: atom_id res chain seq x y z
N MET A 1 -2.84 -17.58 10.03
CA MET A 1 -3.84 -16.50 10.23
C MET A 1 -4.68 -16.42 8.96
N LYS A 2 -5.97 -16.06 9.05
CA LYS A 2 -6.85 -15.98 7.88
C LYS A 2 -7.59 -14.64 7.83
N TYR A 3 -7.67 -14.04 6.62
CA TYR A 3 -8.35 -12.78 6.35
C TYR A 3 -9.20 -12.88 5.10
N SER A 4 -10.29 -12.13 5.06
CA SER A 4 -10.96 -11.81 3.79
C SER A 4 -10.12 -10.80 3.04
N TYR A 5 -9.72 -11.12 1.82
CA TYR A 5 -8.81 -10.28 1.05
C TYR A 5 -9.56 -9.39 0.07
N TYR A 6 -9.37 -8.09 0.21
CA TYR A 6 -9.87 -7.09 -0.74
C TYR A 6 -8.71 -6.53 -1.56
N PRO A 7 -8.48 -7.04 -2.79
CA PRO A 7 -7.35 -6.63 -3.62
C PRO A 7 -7.45 -5.18 -4.11
N GLY A 8 -8.68 -4.68 -4.29
CA GLY A 8 -8.94 -3.41 -4.96
C GLY A 8 -8.67 -3.46 -6.47
N CYS A 9 -9.17 -2.46 -7.19
CA CYS A 9 -9.14 -2.44 -8.67
C CYS A 9 -7.71 -2.43 -9.25
N ALA A 10 -6.76 -1.78 -8.60
CA ALA A 10 -5.38 -1.66 -9.10
C ALA A 10 -4.68 -3.01 -9.25
N GLN A 11 -4.88 -3.96 -8.35
CA GLN A 11 -4.23 -5.28 -8.43
C GLN A 11 -4.76 -6.16 -9.57
N HIS A 12 -5.92 -5.84 -10.12
CA HIS A 12 -6.46 -6.49 -11.32
C HIS A 12 -6.17 -5.70 -12.61
N GLY A 13 -5.42 -4.59 -12.51
CA GLY A 13 -5.06 -3.72 -13.61
C GLY A 13 -3.61 -3.29 -13.56
N THR A 14 -3.35 -2.08 -13.08
CA THR A 14 -2.04 -1.40 -13.15
C THR A 14 -0.99 -1.89 -12.15
N ALA A 15 -1.36 -2.70 -11.15
CA ALA A 15 -0.47 -3.17 -10.08
C ALA A 15 -0.47 -4.71 -9.97
N VAL A 16 -0.33 -5.39 -11.11
CA VAL A 16 -0.22 -6.86 -11.18
C VAL A 16 1.04 -7.36 -10.46
N ASP A 17 2.14 -6.62 -10.55
CA ASP A 17 3.40 -6.81 -9.82
C ASP A 17 3.19 -6.83 -8.30
N TYR A 18 2.39 -5.91 -7.78
CA TYR A 18 2.02 -5.91 -6.36
C TYR A 18 1.23 -7.17 -5.98
N ARG A 19 0.25 -7.58 -6.82
CA ARG A 19 -0.51 -8.82 -6.60
C ARG A 19 0.39 -10.04 -6.58
N MET A 20 1.38 -10.11 -7.47
CA MET A 20 2.36 -11.20 -7.50
C MET A 20 3.14 -11.28 -6.20
N SER A 21 3.73 -10.17 -5.74
CA SER A 21 4.49 -10.14 -4.49
C SER A 21 3.62 -10.39 -3.25
N VAL A 22 2.39 -9.88 -3.19
CA VAL A 22 1.44 -10.20 -2.10
C VAL A 22 1.21 -11.70 -2.03
N LYS A 23 0.86 -12.35 -3.14
CA LYS A 23 0.61 -13.79 -3.19
C LYS A 23 1.85 -14.60 -2.77
N ALA A 24 3.01 -14.26 -3.33
CA ALA A 24 4.26 -14.97 -3.07
C ALA A 24 4.69 -14.87 -1.60
N VAL A 25 4.59 -13.69 -1.00
CA VAL A 25 5.03 -13.43 0.37
C VAL A 25 4.04 -13.98 1.39
N PHE A 26 2.74 -13.67 1.26
CA PHE A 26 1.75 -14.05 2.27
C PHE A 26 1.56 -15.57 2.38
N SER A 27 1.69 -16.31 1.26
CA SER A 27 1.71 -17.78 1.30
C SER A 27 2.89 -18.33 2.10
N ARG A 28 4.09 -17.71 2.02
CA ARG A 28 5.28 -18.12 2.77
C ARG A 28 5.28 -17.67 4.24
N LEU A 29 4.44 -16.68 4.57
CA LEU A 29 4.22 -16.22 5.94
C LEU A 29 3.11 -17.03 6.66
N ASP A 30 2.53 -18.05 6.01
CA ASP A 30 1.42 -18.86 6.53
C ASP A 30 0.19 -17.98 6.88
N ILE A 31 -0.04 -16.94 6.05
CA ILE A 31 -1.20 -16.04 6.15
C ILE A 31 -2.10 -16.30 4.95
N GLU A 32 -3.29 -16.84 5.23
CA GLU A 32 -4.30 -17.10 4.22
C GLU A 32 -5.08 -15.83 3.89
N LEU A 33 -5.05 -15.43 2.62
CA LEU A 33 -5.81 -14.32 2.06
C LEU A 33 -6.89 -14.86 1.14
N GLU A 34 -8.13 -14.98 1.65
CA GLU A 34 -9.28 -15.43 0.85
C GLU A 34 -9.91 -14.24 0.13
N GLU A 35 -9.76 -14.18 -1.20
CA GLU A 35 -10.29 -13.07 -1.98
C GLU A 35 -11.82 -13.01 -1.88
N ILE A 36 -12.35 -11.83 -1.55
CA ILE A 36 -13.79 -11.56 -1.47
C ILE A 36 -14.39 -11.71 -2.86
N LYS A 37 -15.40 -12.56 -3.00
CA LYS A 37 -16.12 -12.70 -4.27
C LYS A 37 -17.02 -11.50 -4.53
N ASN A 38 -17.10 -11.08 -5.80
CA ASN A 38 -17.97 -9.99 -6.24
C ASN A 38 -17.73 -8.65 -5.52
N TRP A 39 -16.48 -8.38 -5.13
CA TRP A 39 -16.10 -7.06 -4.62
C TRP A 39 -16.30 -5.97 -5.70
N ASN A 40 -16.42 -4.74 -5.28
CA ASN A 40 -16.47 -3.56 -6.16
C ASN A 40 -15.34 -2.58 -5.82
N CYS A 41 -15.08 -1.63 -6.71
CA CYS A 41 -14.17 -0.52 -6.38
C CYS A 41 -14.67 0.22 -5.12
N CYS A 42 -13.74 0.67 -4.28
CA CYS A 42 -14.08 1.46 -3.08
C CYS A 42 -14.62 2.87 -3.39
N GLY A 43 -14.64 3.26 -4.67
CA GLY A 43 -15.11 4.57 -5.11
C GLY A 43 -14.17 5.75 -4.81
N ALA A 44 -12.93 5.48 -4.42
CA ALA A 44 -12.02 6.42 -3.78
C ALA A 44 -11.85 7.78 -4.47
N LEU A 45 -11.80 7.82 -5.79
CA LEU A 45 -11.53 9.05 -6.56
C LEU A 45 -12.65 9.37 -7.56
N HIS A 46 -13.64 8.49 -7.69
CA HIS A 46 -14.62 8.55 -8.75
C HIS A 46 -16.03 8.84 -8.24
N VAL A 47 -16.22 8.82 -6.93
CA VAL A 47 -17.51 8.99 -6.29
C VAL A 47 -17.44 10.15 -5.30
N ASP A 48 -18.05 11.28 -5.64
CA ASP A 48 -18.06 12.48 -4.78
C ASP A 48 -19.08 12.36 -3.65
N ASP A 49 -20.22 11.71 -3.91
CA ASP A 49 -21.25 11.53 -2.88
C ASP A 49 -20.76 10.63 -1.74
N ARG A 50 -20.81 11.18 -0.51
CA ARG A 50 -20.35 10.51 0.70
C ARG A 50 -21.14 9.23 0.99
N THR A 51 -22.47 9.29 0.86
CA THR A 51 -23.37 8.16 1.17
C THR A 51 -23.11 6.98 0.24
N THR A 52 -23.00 7.26 -1.05
CA THR A 52 -22.66 6.26 -2.07
C THR A 52 -21.30 5.63 -1.80
N ARG A 53 -20.29 6.41 -1.45
CA ARG A 53 -18.95 5.90 -1.09
C ARG A 53 -18.99 4.99 0.14
N VAL A 54 -19.76 5.35 1.16
CA VAL A 54 -20.00 4.52 2.34
C VAL A 54 -20.70 3.23 1.96
N ALA A 55 -21.74 3.27 1.12
CA ALA A 55 -22.48 2.09 0.67
C ALA A 55 -21.61 1.12 -0.14
N LEU A 56 -20.77 1.61 -1.05
CA LEU A 56 -19.82 0.79 -1.80
C LEU A 56 -18.83 0.07 -0.87
N SER A 57 -18.32 0.77 0.14
CA SER A 57 -17.42 0.18 1.13
C SER A 57 -18.16 -0.79 2.07
N ALA A 58 -19.38 -0.45 2.48
CA ALA A 58 -20.23 -1.31 3.32
C ALA A 58 -20.54 -2.65 2.64
N ARG A 59 -20.79 -2.65 1.33
CA ARG A 59 -20.99 -3.87 0.54
C ARG A 59 -19.76 -4.80 0.63
N THR A 60 -18.56 -4.23 0.52
CA THR A 60 -17.32 -5.00 0.66
C THR A 60 -17.12 -5.50 2.09
N LEU A 61 -17.41 -4.67 3.10
CA LEU A 61 -17.36 -5.06 4.51
C LEU A 61 -18.33 -6.20 4.84
N ALA A 62 -19.56 -6.14 4.32
CA ALA A 62 -20.57 -7.19 4.52
C ALA A 62 -20.17 -8.52 3.85
N ALA A 63 -19.43 -8.46 2.75
CA ALA A 63 -18.98 -9.65 2.02
C ALA A 63 -17.82 -10.42 2.72
N ALA A 64 -17.25 -9.89 3.77
CA ALA A 64 -16.12 -10.48 4.52
C ALA A 64 -16.53 -11.69 5.39
N LYS A 65 -17.82 -11.99 5.54
CA LYS A 65 -18.33 -13.16 6.24
C LYS A 65 -17.78 -13.35 7.67
N GLY A 66 -17.64 -12.25 8.40
CA GLY A 66 -17.17 -12.26 9.80
C GLY A 66 -15.66 -12.34 9.99
N LEU A 67 -14.87 -12.37 8.91
CA LEU A 67 -13.40 -12.22 8.99
C LEU A 67 -13.00 -10.75 8.92
N ASP A 68 -11.84 -10.41 9.49
CA ASP A 68 -11.22 -9.12 9.25
C ASP A 68 -10.81 -9.00 7.77
N ILE A 69 -10.94 -7.80 7.20
CA ILE A 69 -10.52 -7.53 5.81
C ILE A 69 -9.08 -7.06 5.78
N ALA A 70 -8.27 -7.70 4.95
CA ALA A 70 -6.93 -7.24 4.61
C ALA A 70 -6.91 -6.63 3.20
N THR A 71 -6.32 -5.43 3.04
CA THR A 71 -6.21 -4.74 1.75
C THR A 71 -4.82 -4.14 1.54
N PRO A 72 -4.28 -4.14 0.29
CA PRO A 72 -2.96 -3.63 -0.03
C PRO A 72 -2.93 -2.13 -0.39
N CYS A 73 -4.10 -1.49 -0.45
CA CYS A 73 -4.22 -0.13 -0.98
C CYS A 73 -4.64 0.86 0.10
N ASN A 74 -3.85 1.94 0.28
CA ASN A 74 -4.15 2.98 1.27
C ASN A 74 -5.51 3.66 1.04
N LEU A 75 -5.90 3.89 -0.22
CA LEU A 75 -7.19 4.46 -0.60
C LEU A 75 -8.34 3.52 -0.21
N CYS A 76 -8.22 2.24 -0.55
CA CYS A 76 -9.21 1.22 -0.18
C CYS A 76 -9.31 1.09 1.34
N TYR A 77 -8.18 1.02 2.03
CA TYR A 77 -8.11 0.95 3.49
C TYR A 77 -8.79 2.15 4.14
N SER A 78 -8.45 3.37 3.70
CA SER A 78 -9.05 4.61 4.23
C SER A 78 -10.56 4.65 4.02
N ASN A 79 -11.07 4.24 2.85
CA ASN A 79 -12.52 4.23 2.58
C ASN A 79 -13.25 3.16 3.39
N LEU A 80 -12.68 1.97 3.55
CA LEU A 80 -13.25 0.94 4.42
C LEU A 80 -13.29 1.41 5.88
N MET A 81 -12.21 2.04 6.38
CA MET A 81 -12.16 2.60 7.74
C MET A 81 -13.20 3.70 7.95
N ARG A 82 -13.31 4.65 7.01
CA ARG A 82 -14.32 5.72 7.06
C ARG A 82 -15.73 5.18 7.05
N ALA A 83 -16.02 4.19 6.20
CA ALA A 83 -17.32 3.54 6.17
C ALA A 83 -17.61 2.82 7.49
N ASN A 84 -16.64 2.07 8.01
CA ASN A 84 -16.78 1.38 9.28
C ASN A 84 -17.09 2.35 10.44
N THR A 85 -16.39 3.49 10.49
CA THR A 85 -16.67 4.55 11.48
C THR A 85 -18.04 5.21 11.27
N ALA A 86 -18.41 5.53 10.02
CA ALA A 86 -19.66 6.19 9.72
C ALA A 86 -20.89 5.31 10.01
N LEU A 87 -20.74 3.99 9.84
CA LEU A 87 -21.83 3.01 10.07
C LEU A 87 -22.02 2.64 11.55
N VAL A 88 -21.33 3.29 12.47
CA VAL A 88 -21.69 3.30 13.89
C VAL A 88 -22.99 4.09 14.10
N ASP A 89 -23.24 5.10 13.25
CA ASP A 89 -24.53 5.80 13.20
C ASP A 89 -25.63 4.84 12.69
N GLY A 90 -26.58 4.53 13.55
CA GLY A 90 -27.68 3.61 13.27
C GLY A 90 -28.58 4.06 12.12
N VAL A 91 -28.82 5.38 11.95
CA VAL A 91 -29.65 5.92 10.87
C VAL A 91 -28.97 5.69 9.52
N LEU A 92 -27.69 6.07 9.40
CA LEU A 92 -26.93 5.86 8.17
C LEU A 92 -26.76 4.36 7.88
N LYS A 93 -26.50 3.55 8.89
CA LYS A 93 -26.37 2.09 8.75
C LYS A 93 -27.65 1.46 8.20
N ASN A 94 -28.83 1.87 8.71
CA ASN A 94 -30.11 1.36 8.23
C ASN A 94 -30.34 1.76 6.78
N LEU A 95 -30.16 3.04 6.45
CA LEU A 95 -30.28 3.55 5.08
C LEU A 95 -29.37 2.80 4.08
N VAL A 96 -28.10 2.63 4.44
CA VAL A 96 -27.15 1.90 3.60
C VAL A 96 -27.55 0.43 3.48
N ASN A 97 -27.93 -0.19 4.58
CA ASN A 97 -28.36 -1.60 4.60
C ASN A 97 -29.62 -1.85 3.76
N GLU A 98 -30.54 -0.89 3.62
CA GLU A 98 -31.70 -1.04 2.72
C GLU A 98 -31.26 -1.31 1.27
N ALA A 99 -30.17 -0.66 0.81
CA ALA A 99 -29.63 -0.83 -0.53
C ALA A 99 -28.75 -2.09 -0.69
N LEU A 100 -28.32 -2.75 0.39
CA LEU A 100 -27.42 -3.89 0.34
C LEU A 100 -28.19 -5.22 0.30
N VAL A 101 -27.74 -6.16 -0.55
CA VAL A 101 -28.22 -7.56 -0.54
C VAL A 101 -27.82 -8.26 0.75
N THR A 102 -26.51 -8.22 1.09
CA THR A 102 -26.00 -8.71 2.37
C THR A 102 -25.84 -7.53 3.32
N LYS A 103 -26.55 -7.58 4.45
CA LYS A 103 -26.53 -6.49 5.43
C LYS A 103 -25.20 -6.47 6.17
N TYR A 104 -24.67 -5.27 6.43
CA TYR A 104 -23.49 -5.07 7.23
C TYR A 104 -23.84 -4.99 8.71
N ASP A 105 -23.25 -5.87 9.52
CA ASP A 105 -23.53 -6.01 10.96
C ASP A 105 -22.65 -5.10 11.86
N GLY A 106 -21.50 -4.64 11.35
CA GLY A 106 -20.56 -3.80 12.09
C GLY A 106 -19.35 -4.56 12.68
N ASN A 107 -19.22 -5.86 12.46
CA ASN A 107 -18.22 -6.69 13.14
C ASN A 107 -16.89 -6.84 12.39
N THR A 108 -16.83 -6.43 11.11
CA THR A 108 -15.64 -6.57 10.28
C THR A 108 -14.66 -5.41 10.52
N LYS A 109 -13.39 -5.73 10.74
CA LYS A 109 -12.32 -4.73 10.91
C LYS A 109 -11.46 -4.64 9.66
N PRO A 110 -11.39 -3.48 9.00
CA PRO A 110 -10.43 -3.26 7.92
C PRO A 110 -9.01 -3.17 8.48
N LYS A 111 -8.06 -3.83 7.79
CA LYS A 111 -6.62 -3.77 8.06
C LYS A 111 -5.86 -3.53 6.77
N HIS A 112 -4.81 -2.75 6.83
CA HIS A 112 -3.84 -2.69 5.74
C HIS A 112 -2.89 -3.89 5.82
N LEU A 113 -2.40 -4.42 4.67
CA LEU A 113 -1.46 -5.56 4.70
C LEU A 113 -0.18 -5.26 5.49
N LEU A 114 0.29 -4.00 5.53
CA LEU A 114 1.41 -3.62 6.39
C LEU A 114 1.06 -3.78 7.88
N GLU A 115 -0.17 -3.47 8.28
CA GLU A 115 -0.64 -3.68 9.65
C GLU A 115 -0.67 -5.17 10.02
N VAL A 116 -1.15 -6.01 9.09
CA VAL A 116 -1.12 -7.48 9.28
C VAL A 116 0.29 -7.98 9.52
N VAL A 117 1.28 -7.51 8.75
CA VAL A 117 2.69 -7.92 8.94
C VAL A 117 3.28 -7.34 10.22
N ALA A 118 3.08 -6.04 10.48
CA ALA A 118 3.77 -5.35 11.59
C ALA A 118 3.18 -5.66 12.96
N ARG A 119 1.85 -5.89 13.05
CA ARG A 119 1.14 -6.10 14.32
C ARG A 119 0.66 -7.54 14.52
N ASP A 120 -0.06 -8.09 13.55
CA ASP A 120 -0.70 -9.39 13.74
C ASP A 120 0.32 -10.55 13.64
N LEU A 121 1.22 -10.49 12.64
CA LEU A 121 2.36 -11.42 12.54
C LEU A 121 3.44 -11.04 13.55
N GLY A 122 3.87 -9.78 13.51
CA GLY A 122 4.98 -9.25 14.30
C GLY A 122 6.36 -9.61 13.73
N PHE A 123 7.34 -8.76 13.98
CA PHE A 123 8.69 -8.92 13.43
C PHE A 123 9.45 -10.13 14.00
N THR A 124 9.11 -10.58 15.22
CA THR A 124 9.68 -11.79 15.81
C THR A 124 9.36 -13.04 15.00
N LYS A 125 8.14 -13.14 14.45
CA LYS A 125 7.75 -14.27 13.59
C LYS A 125 8.22 -14.09 12.14
N LEU A 126 8.46 -12.86 11.70
CA LEU A 126 9.02 -12.55 10.39
C LEU A 126 10.53 -12.91 10.32
N ALA A 127 11.28 -12.63 11.37
CA ALA A 127 12.74 -12.78 11.40
C ALA A 127 13.24 -14.15 10.95
N PRO A 128 12.67 -15.31 11.38
CA PRO A 128 13.11 -16.63 10.90
C PRO A 128 12.87 -16.88 9.41
N LYS A 129 12.01 -16.10 8.77
CA LYS A 129 11.70 -16.20 7.33
C LYS A 129 12.68 -15.37 6.47
N VAL A 130 13.47 -14.50 7.07
CA VAL A 130 14.51 -13.70 6.41
C VAL A 130 15.74 -14.57 6.18
N THR A 131 15.91 -15.06 4.96
CA THR A 131 17.05 -15.93 4.58
C THR A 131 18.20 -15.15 3.96
N LYS A 132 17.92 -13.95 3.44
CA LYS A 132 18.89 -13.04 2.80
C LYS A 132 18.71 -11.62 3.34
N PRO A 133 19.31 -11.26 4.48
CA PRO A 133 19.25 -9.90 5.00
C PRO A 133 19.74 -8.89 3.96
N LEU A 134 18.97 -7.83 3.74
CA LEU A 134 19.24 -6.87 2.67
C LEU A 134 20.28 -5.84 3.12
N LYS A 135 21.26 -5.54 2.26
CA LYS A 135 22.30 -4.52 2.52
C LYS A 135 22.07 -3.26 1.69
N ILE A 136 20.88 -2.71 1.75
CA ILE A 136 20.46 -1.54 1.01
C ILE A 136 19.95 -0.44 1.95
N LYS A 137 19.93 0.80 1.44
CA LYS A 137 19.29 1.95 2.08
C LYS A 137 17.93 2.19 1.45
N ALA A 138 16.89 2.23 2.25
CA ALA A 138 15.53 2.34 1.75
C ALA A 138 14.75 3.49 2.39
N VAL A 139 14.05 4.28 1.57
CA VAL A 139 13.12 5.31 2.04
C VAL A 139 11.80 4.66 2.42
N PRO A 140 11.33 4.80 3.67
CA PRO A 140 9.98 4.38 4.06
C PRO A 140 8.94 5.41 3.63
N TYR A 141 8.08 5.09 2.66
CA TYR A 141 7.03 5.99 2.20
C TYR A 141 5.63 5.40 2.44
N TYR A 142 4.96 5.95 3.42
CA TYR A 142 3.62 5.52 3.86
C TYR A 142 2.49 6.11 3.00
N GLY A 143 2.75 7.28 2.40
CA GLY A 143 1.69 8.07 1.79
C GLY A 143 0.72 8.69 2.81
N CYS A 144 -0.24 9.49 2.32
CA CYS A 144 -1.09 10.29 3.20
C CYS A 144 -2.25 9.52 3.86
N LEU A 145 -2.81 8.49 3.21
CA LEU A 145 -4.05 7.83 3.64
C LEU A 145 -3.86 6.56 4.47
N LEU A 146 -2.63 6.07 4.63
CA LEU A 146 -2.38 4.92 5.50
C LEU A 146 -2.52 5.29 6.98
N THR A 147 -2.12 6.51 7.35
CA THR A 147 -2.04 6.97 8.74
C THR A 147 -3.08 8.03 9.10
N ARG A 148 -3.89 8.51 8.14
CA ARG A 148 -4.90 9.58 8.31
C ARG A 148 -6.16 9.29 7.51
N PRO A 149 -7.32 9.91 7.87
CA PRO A 149 -7.60 10.61 9.13
C PRO A 149 -8.08 9.68 10.25
N GLU A 150 -8.77 8.55 9.93
CA GLU A 150 -9.38 7.65 10.93
C GLU A 150 -8.46 6.52 11.36
N ASN A 151 -7.27 6.44 10.78
CA ASN A 151 -6.36 5.33 11.01
C ASN A 151 -5.68 5.43 12.38
N LYS A 152 -5.81 4.37 13.18
CA LYS A 152 -5.13 4.21 14.47
C LYS A 152 -3.99 3.19 14.41
N PHE A 153 -3.62 2.76 13.21
CA PHE A 153 -2.56 1.77 13.02
C PHE A 153 -1.18 2.31 13.41
N ASP A 154 -0.85 3.54 13.01
CA ASP A 154 0.47 4.13 13.29
C ASP A 154 0.33 5.64 13.52
N SER A 155 1.41 6.30 13.92
CA SER A 155 1.42 7.75 14.11
C SER A 155 1.06 8.48 12.82
N PRO A 156 0.14 9.46 12.82
CA PRO A 156 -0.22 10.21 11.63
C PRO A 156 0.92 11.12 11.13
N GLU A 157 1.82 11.54 12.02
CA GLU A 157 2.91 12.46 11.68
C GLU A 157 4.26 11.75 11.54
N ASN A 158 4.54 10.77 12.40
CA ASN A 158 5.82 10.06 12.40
C ASN A 158 5.61 8.54 12.55
N PRO A 159 5.00 7.89 11.56
CA PRO A 159 4.81 6.44 11.58
C PRO A 159 6.16 5.71 11.58
N LYS A 160 6.19 4.51 12.19
CA LYS A 160 7.39 3.70 12.36
C LYS A 160 7.27 2.25 11.88
N SER A 161 6.06 1.79 11.57
CA SER A 161 5.84 0.38 11.19
C SER A 161 6.61 -0.06 9.96
N LEU A 162 6.68 0.79 8.91
CA LEU A 162 7.46 0.50 7.70
C LEU A 162 8.96 0.68 7.93
N ASP A 163 9.38 1.71 8.71
CA ASP A 163 10.78 1.87 9.13
C ASP A 163 11.27 0.62 9.86
N ASN A 164 10.49 0.12 10.82
CA ASN A 164 10.82 -1.07 11.61
C ASN A 164 10.81 -2.34 10.73
N LEU A 165 9.89 -2.44 9.76
CA LEU A 165 9.89 -3.54 8.80
C LEU A 165 11.18 -3.54 7.98
N ILE A 166 11.57 -2.40 7.39
CA ILE A 166 12.81 -2.26 6.61
C ILE A 166 14.01 -2.73 7.43
N ALA A 167 14.12 -2.27 8.69
CA ALA A 167 15.19 -2.67 9.59
C ALA A 167 15.15 -4.19 9.92
N ALA A 168 13.97 -4.76 10.14
CA ALA A 168 13.80 -6.19 10.42
C ALA A 168 14.21 -7.08 9.23
N LEU A 169 14.22 -6.55 8.01
CA LEU A 169 14.67 -7.23 6.81
C LEU A 169 16.19 -7.06 6.55
N GLY A 170 16.94 -6.40 7.46
CA GLY A 170 18.37 -6.15 7.35
C GLY A 170 18.75 -4.92 6.51
N ALA A 171 17.76 -4.18 5.99
CA ALA A 171 17.99 -2.93 5.27
C ALA A 171 18.04 -1.72 6.23
N GLU A 172 18.69 -0.64 5.79
CA GLU A 172 18.76 0.62 6.54
C GLU A 172 17.58 1.53 6.18
N PRO A 173 16.62 1.79 7.09
CA PRO A 173 15.60 2.78 6.85
C PRO A 173 16.20 4.19 6.97
N VAL A 174 16.24 4.92 5.88
CA VAL A 174 16.80 6.29 5.90
C VAL A 174 15.81 7.28 6.49
N ARG A 175 16.32 8.30 7.18
CA ARG A 175 15.49 9.38 7.70
C ARG A 175 14.89 10.17 6.55
N TYR A 176 13.56 10.15 6.46
CA TYR A 176 12.82 10.78 5.37
C TYR A 176 11.64 11.60 5.90
N TYR A 177 11.68 12.92 5.69
CA TYR A 177 10.69 13.83 6.27
C TYR A 177 9.35 13.84 5.54
N TYR A 178 9.31 13.38 4.27
CA TYR A 178 8.10 13.39 3.44
C TYR A 178 7.35 12.05 3.42
N LYS A 179 7.61 11.18 4.39
CA LYS A 179 7.03 9.81 4.41
C LYS A 179 5.50 9.76 4.47
N THR A 180 4.84 10.85 4.88
CA THR A 180 3.37 10.98 4.92
C THR A 180 2.83 12.09 4.00
N LYS A 181 3.69 12.76 3.20
CA LYS A 181 3.27 13.75 2.21
C LYS A 181 2.48 13.08 1.07
N CYS A 182 1.55 13.80 0.46
CA CYS A 182 0.78 13.29 -0.69
C CYS A 182 1.68 13.13 -1.94
N CYS A 183 1.51 12.02 -2.67
CA CYS A 183 2.23 11.78 -3.93
C CYS A 183 1.64 12.54 -5.13
N GLY A 184 0.46 13.13 -5.01
CA GLY A 184 -0.25 13.73 -6.13
C GLY A 184 -1.06 12.75 -6.98
N GLY A 185 -0.95 11.44 -6.79
CA GLY A 185 -1.65 10.44 -7.59
C GLY A 185 -3.15 10.68 -7.74
N PRO A 186 -3.90 11.05 -6.69
CA PRO A 186 -5.33 11.35 -6.79
C PRO A 186 -5.71 12.51 -7.70
N ILE A 187 -4.84 13.48 -7.89
CA ILE A 187 -5.10 14.68 -8.73
C ILE A 187 -4.46 14.61 -10.10
N LEU A 188 -3.80 13.51 -10.45
CA LEU A 188 -3.07 13.35 -11.70
C LEU A 188 -3.92 13.63 -12.96
N ILE A 189 -5.20 13.33 -12.92
CA ILE A 189 -6.11 13.51 -14.06
C ILE A 189 -6.68 14.94 -14.09
N THR A 190 -6.85 15.57 -12.93
CA THR A 190 -7.47 16.89 -12.81
C THR A 190 -6.45 18.02 -12.86
N ASP A 191 -5.23 17.78 -12.38
CA ASP A 191 -4.13 18.75 -12.37
C ASP A 191 -2.78 17.98 -12.43
N GLU A 192 -2.38 17.62 -13.65
CA GLU A 192 -1.13 16.88 -13.86
C GLU A 192 0.09 17.69 -13.44
N GLU A 193 0.10 19.01 -13.63
CA GLU A 193 1.26 19.85 -13.27
C GLU A 193 1.51 19.82 -11.77
N LEU A 194 0.49 20.04 -10.96
CA LEU A 194 0.59 19.96 -9.51
C LEU A 194 0.92 18.54 -9.05
N ALA A 195 0.39 17.51 -9.70
CA ALA A 195 0.71 16.13 -9.39
C ALA A 195 2.20 15.81 -9.63
N LEU A 196 2.79 16.32 -10.73
CA LEU A 196 4.21 16.17 -11.01
C LEU A 196 5.09 16.99 -10.05
N ASP A 197 4.66 18.19 -9.63
CA ASP A 197 5.37 18.98 -8.60
C ASP A 197 5.46 18.22 -7.27
N LEU A 198 4.34 17.62 -6.82
CA LEU A 198 4.29 16.82 -5.60
C LEU A 198 5.18 15.57 -5.70
N ALA A 199 5.17 14.89 -6.85
CA ALA A 199 6.03 13.73 -7.08
C ALA A 199 7.51 14.11 -7.11
N ARG A 200 7.88 15.23 -7.78
CA ARG A 200 9.25 15.76 -7.80
C ARG A 200 9.79 15.94 -6.38
N ASP A 201 9.03 16.61 -5.52
CA ASP A 201 9.49 16.91 -4.16
C ASP A 201 9.80 15.61 -3.38
N LEU A 202 8.98 14.59 -3.55
CA LEU A 202 9.20 13.29 -2.93
C LEU A 202 10.44 12.60 -3.50
N LEU A 203 10.57 12.56 -4.81
CA LEU A 203 11.66 11.86 -5.50
C LEU A 203 13.02 12.52 -5.26
N VAL A 204 13.09 13.87 -5.35
CA VAL A 204 14.34 14.63 -5.11
C VAL A 204 14.77 14.46 -3.66
N MET A 205 13.86 14.65 -2.69
CA MET A 205 14.19 14.45 -1.28
C MET A 205 14.68 13.03 -1.00
N ALA A 206 14.09 12.01 -1.64
CA ALA A 206 14.53 10.63 -1.47
C ALA A 206 15.94 10.41 -2.05
N LYS A 207 16.20 10.95 -3.24
CA LYS A 207 17.51 10.87 -3.87
C LYS A 207 18.61 11.54 -3.04
N ASP A 208 18.32 12.70 -2.45
CA ASP A 208 19.26 13.47 -1.61
C ASP A 208 19.65 12.71 -0.32
N THR A 209 18.84 11.72 0.11
CA THR A 209 19.21 10.85 1.24
C THR A 209 20.27 9.80 0.88
N GLY A 210 20.59 9.62 -0.40
CA GLY A 210 21.47 8.56 -0.88
C GLY A 210 20.85 7.15 -0.77
N ALA A 211 19.52 7.06 -0.73
CA ALA A 211 18.80 5.79 -0.71
C ALA A 211 18.90 5.04 -2.03
N ASP A 212 18.79 3.71 -1.97
CA ASP A 212 18.80 2.82 -3.13
C ASP A 212 17.40 2.65 -3.74
N CYS A 213 16.34 2.85 -2.95
CA CYS A 213 14.95 2.75 -3.39
C CYS A 213 13.99 3.48 -2.44
N ILE A 214 12.77 3.70 -2.94
CA ILE A 214 11.62 4.08 -2.11
C ILE A 214 10.73 2.86 -1.93
N VAL A 215 10.38 2.53 -0.68
CA VAL A 215 9.46 1.43 -0.34
C VAL A 215 8.07 2.01 -0.10
N VAL A 216 7.10 1.58 -0.90
CA VAL A 216 5.73 2.08 -0.86
C VAL A 216 4.73 1.04 -0.36
N THR A 217 3.56 1.51 0.08
CA THR A 217 2.46 0.70 0.61
C THR A 217 1.18 0.75 -0.23
N CYS A 218 1.17 1.59 -1.27
CA CYS A 218 -0.03 1.91 -2.04
C CYS A 218 0.22 1.81 -3.55
N PRO A 219 -0.64 1.14 -4.33
CA PRO A 219 -0.47 1.05 -5.78
C PRO A 219 -0.59 2.41 -6.48
N MET A 220 -1.40 3.33 -5.97
CA MET A 220 -1.50 4.69 -6.52
C MET A 220 -0.19 5.47 -6.32
N CYS A 221 0.44 5.32 -5.13
CA CYS A 221 1.74 5.96 -4.87
C CYS A 221 2.84 5.37 -5.75
N HIS A 222 2.83 4.06 -5.95
CA HIS A 222 3.77 3.39 -6.86
C HIS A 222 3.60 3.92 -8.29
N LEU A 223 2.38 3.87 -8.81
CA LEU A 223 2.07 4.36 -10.16
C LEU A 223 2.57 5.81 -10.35
N GLN A 224 2.33 6.68 -9.38
CA GLN A 224 2.73 8.08 -9.47
C GLN A 224 4.25 8.28 -9.42
N LEU A 225 4.96 7.53 -8.58
CA LEU A 225 6.40 7.72 -8.38
C LEU A 225 7.26 6.90 -9.35
N ASP A 226 6.78 5.76 -9.84
CA ASP A 226 7.45 4.92 -10.82
C ASP A 226 7.11 5.36 -12.25
N ALA A 227 5.83 5.26 -12.64
CA ALA A 227 5.43 5.48 -14.03
C ALA A 227 5.55 6.95 -14.48
N LYS A 228 5.37 7.91 -13.56
CA LYS A 228 5.49 9.34 -13.88
C LYS A 228 6.88 9.91 -13.66
N GLN A 229 7.86 9.09 -13.22
CA GLN A 229 9.22 9.58 -12.93
C GLN A 229 9.89 10.21 -14.15
N LYS A 230 9.75 9.62 -15.34
CA LYS A 230 10.26 10.20 -16.59
C LYS A 230 9.61 11.55 -16.95
N ALA A 231 8.31 11.69 -16.67
CA ALA A 231 7.61 12.97 -16.89
C ALA A 231 8.13 14.05 -15.93
N VAL A 232 8.39 13.70 -14.66
CA VAL A 232 9.03 14.57 -13.67
C VAL A 232 10.43 14.97 -14.13
N GLU A 233 11.25 14.01 -14.54
CA GLU A 233 12.62 14.25 -15.02
C GLU A 233 12.64 15.22 -16.19
N SER A 234 11.75 15.01 -17.18
CA SER A 234 11.66 15.88 -18.36
C SER A 234 11.18 17.30 -18.02
N ARG A 235 10.11 17.41 -17.19
CA ARG A 235 9.55 18.72 -16.82
C ARG A 235 10.53 19.61 -16.07
N PHE A 236 11.31 19.02 -15.15
CA PHE A 236 12.22 19.77 -14.27
C PHE A 236 13.68 19.73 -14.71
N ASN A 237 13.98 19.11 -15.86
CA ASN A 237 15.33 18.92 -16.38
C ASN A 237 16.29 18.32 -15.31
N ILE A 238 15.84 17.27 -14.64
CA ILE A 238 16.59 16.54 -13.60
C ILE A 238 16.66 15.06 -13.96
N LYS A 239 17.64 14.35 -13.40
CA LYS A 239 17.72 12.90 -13.48
C LYS A 239 17.55 12.31 -12.08
N ILE A 240 16.62 11.39 -11.93
CA ILE A 240 16.28 10.76 -10.64
C ILE A 240 16.72 9.30 -10.64
N ASP A 241 16.16 8.48 -11.52
CA ASP A 241 16.47 7.05 -11.70
C ASP A 241 16.38 6.27 -10.37
N MET A 242 15.29 6.50 -9.60
CA MET A 242 15.04 5.95 -8.27
C MET A 242 14.05 4.77 -8.34
N PRO A 243 14.47 3.54 -8.04
CA PRO A 243 13.54 2.40 -7.96
C PRO A 243 12.46 2.60 -6.91
N ILE A 244 11.21 2.34 -7.28
CA ILE A 244 10.06 2.37 -6.37
C ILE A 244 9.57 0.94 -6.21
N ILE A 245 9.59 0.39 -5.00
CA ILE A 245 9.18 -1.00 -4.76
C ILE A 245 8.11 -1.10 -3.68
N TYR A 246 7.28 -2.13 -3.77
CA TYR A 246 6.32 -2.41 -2.70
C TYR A 246 6.99 -3.07 -1.49
N PHE A 247 6.47 -2.82 -0.30
CA PHE A 247 6.99 -3.43 0.93
C PHE A 247 6.96 -4.98 0.88
N THR A 248 6.02 -5.57 0.13
CA THR A 248 5.95 -7.02 -0.09
C THR A 248 7.08 -7.51 -0.98
N GLN A 249 7.47 -6.75 -2.01
CA GLN A 249 8.64 -7.06 -2.82
C GLN A 249 9.92 -7.04 -1.98
N LEU A 250 10.06 -6.04 -1.10
CA LEU A 250 11.18 -5.96 -0.18
C LEU A 250 11.23 -7.18 0.77
N ILE A 251 10.08 -7.58 1.36
CA ILE A 251 9.98 -8.80 2.17
C ILE A 251 10.40 -10.02 1.34
N GLY A 252 9.87 -10.14 0.13
CA GLY A 252 10.16 -11.26 -0.76
C GLY A 252 11.64 -11.39 -1.10
N LEU A 253 12.32 -10.28 -1.40
CA LEU A 253 13.78 -10.27 -1.62
C LEU A 253 14.54 -10.79 -0.38
N ALA A 254 14.15 -10.32 0.82
CA ALA A 254 14.76 -10.77 2.07
C ALA A 254 14.46 -12.25 2.40
N MET A 255 13.35 -12.79 1.88
CA MET A 255 13.02 -14.22 1.96
C MET A 255 13.71 -15.06 0.87
N GLY A 256 14.47 -14.45 -0.04
CA GLY A 256 15.12 -15.13 -1.15
C GLY A 256 14.20 -15.55 -2.29
N ILE A 257 13.01 -14.92 -2.42
CA ILE A 257 12.09 -15.12 -3.54
C ILE A 257 12.69 -14.46 -4.78
N SER A 258 12.50 -15.07 -5.95
CA SER A 258 13.05 -14.53 -7.20
C SER A 258 12.42 -13.20 -7.59
N PRO A 259 13.17 -12.29 -8.22
CA PRO A 259 12.63 -11.01 -8.69
C PRO A 259 11.43 -11.15 -9.63
N GLU A 260 11.43 -12.17 -10.48
CA GLU A 260 10.34 -12.46 -11.43
C GLU A 260 9.06 -12.88 -10.70
N GLU A 261 9.16 -13.74 -9.68
CA GLU A 261 8.01 -14.14 -8.86
C GLU A 261 7.45 -12.96 -8.07
N LEU A 262 8.29 -11.97 -7.73
CA LEU A 262 7.89 -10.73 -7.08
C LEU A 262 7.37 -9.66 -8.05
N GLY A 263 7.49 -9.87 -9.37
CA GLY A 263 7.06 -8.92 -10.40
C GLY A 263 7.96 -7.69 -10.53
N LEU A 264 9.23 -7.76 -10.07
CA LEU A 264 10.18 -6.64 -10.13
C LEU A 264 10.60 -6.31 -11.57
N ASP A 265 10.43 -7.25 -12.51
CA ASP A 265 10.62 -7.08 -13.95
C ASP A 265 9.58 -6.19 -14.62
N LYS A 266 8.49 -5.85 -13.93
CA LYS A 266 7.35 -5.07 -14.46
C LYS A 266 7.41 -3.58 -14.13
N HIS A 267 8.42 -3.17 -13.38
CA HIS A 267 8.60 -1.76 -13.02
C HIS A 267 9.10 -0.94 -14.21
N LEU A 268 8.69 0.31 -14.32
CA LEU A 268 9.11 1.20 -15.41
C LEU A 268 10.49 1.81 -15.15
N VAL A 269 10.84 2.03 -13.89
CA VAL A 269 12.20 2.36 -13.47
C VAL A 269 12.91 1.05 -13.12
N SER A 270 14.05 0.75 -13.79
CA SER A 270 14.78 -0.51 -13.59
C SER A 270 15.13 -0.74 -12.12
N THR A 271 14.89 -1.97 -11.67
CA THR A 271 15.26 -2.47 -10.34
C THR A 271 16.56 -3.27 -10.33
N ASP A 272 17.24 -3.43 -11.47
CA ASP A 272 18.39 -4.32 -11.62
C ASP A 272 19.56 -3.99 -10.66
N LYS A 273 19.89 -2.69 -10.53
CA LYS A 273 20.93 -2.22 -9.62
C LYS A 273 20.57 -2.50 -8.16
N LEU A 274 19.29 -2.33 -7.81
CA LEU A 274 18.77 -2.61 -6.48
C LEU A 274 18.88 -4.12 -6.16
N ILE A 275 18.44 -4.97 -7.09
CA ILE A 275 18.48 -6.43 -6.95
C ILE A 275 19.93 -6.91 -6.81
N ALA A 276 20.85 -6.43 -7.65
CA ALA A 276 22.26 -6.77 -7.58
C ALA A 276 22.92 -6.36 -6.26
N LYS A 277 22.48 -5.24 -5.66
CA LYS A 277 22.98 -4.77 -4.36
C LYS A 277 22.36 -5.56 -3.20
N ALA A 278 21.06 -5.84 -3.26
CA ALA A 278 20.35 -6.61 -2.25
C ALA A 278 20.82 -8.07 -2.14
N GLY A 279 21.38 -8.63 -3.21
CA GLY A 279 21.90 -10.01 -3.26
C GLY A 279 23.31 -10.19 -2.73
N LYS A 280 24.03 -9.12 -2.39
CA LYS A 280 25.40 -9.13 -1.83
C LYS A 280 25.39 -9.16 -0.30
#